data_93f4b6af6638148e0ed5af1366956be9
#
_entry.id   93f4b6af6638148e0ed5af1366956be9
#
_cell.length_a   1.000
_cell.length_b   1.000
_cell.length_c   1.000
_cell.angle_alpha   90.00
_cell.angle_beta   90.00
_cell.angle_gamma   90.00
#
_symmetry.space_group_name_H-M   'P 1'
#
loop_
_entity.id
_entity.type
_entity.pdbx_description
1 polymer ?
#
loop_
_entity_poly.entity_id
_entity_poly.type
_entity_poly.pdbx_seq_one_letter_code
_entity_poly.pdbx_strand_id
1 'polypeptide(L)'
;MAIKNALIVDDSRSARIMLQRLLEKMNVVSLAVESAEEAIEYLEDKRPDVIFMDHMMPGMDGLEATKTIKNNPKTKSIPTIMYTSKEGDGYNTLARSHGASGVLPKPANQQAVMAVIDSLAETAANDVARSKPTVTPQVTLAQVEQLIKARLDNSILSAKAEISAGLDGVSHQLLQTQEERLVIAE
;
A
#
# COMPACT_ATOMS: atom_id res chain seq x y z
N MET A 1 -3.98 17.13 -12.69
CA MET A 1 -4.15 18.29 -11.78
C MET A 1 -2.80 18.96 -11.58
N ALA A 2 -2.67 20.29 -11.65
CA ALA A 2 -1.38 20.94 -11.41
C ALA A 2 -1.14 21.10 -9.91
N ILE A 3 -0.03 20.62 -9.40
CA ILE A 3 0.38 20.80 -7.99
C ILE A 3 0.82 22.25 -7.82
N LYS A 4 0.18 22.96 -6.92
CA LYS A 4 0.45 24.39 -6.63
C LYS A 4 0.93 24.62 -5.20
N ASN A 5 0.49 23.79 -4.26
CA ASN A 5 0.76 23.93 -2.84
C ASN A 5 1.34 22.63 -2.28
N ALA A 6 2.45 22.72 -1.58
CA ALA A 6 3.13 21.60 -0.96
C ALA A 6 3.31 21.83 0.54
N LEU A 7 3.21 20.78 1.35
CA LEU A 7 3.64 20.76 2.73
C LEU A 7 4.94 19.96 2.83
N ILE A 8 5.95 20.52 3.48
CA ILE A 8 7.23 19.87 3.76
C ILE A 8 7.29 19.59 5.26
N VAL A 9 7.54 18.35 5.63
CA VAL A 9 7.64 17.90 7.02
C VAL A 9 9.01 17.26 7.22
N ASP A 10 9.89 17.93 7.97
CA ASP A 10 11.28 17.51 8.12
C ASP A 10 11.89 18.24 9.32
N ASP A 11 12.57 17.57 10.23
CA ASP A 11 13.22 18.20 11.39
C ASP A 11 14.49 18.95 11.00
N SER A 12 15.12 18.59 9.88
CA SER A 12 16.32 19.24 9.36
C SER A 12 15.99 20.55 8.62
N ARG A 13 16.35 21.68 9.22
CA ARG A 13 16.19 23.00 8.59
C ARG A 13 16.84 23.10 7.21
N SER A 14 18.01 22.49 7.03
CA SER A 14 18.71 22.51 5.74
C SER A 14 17.96 21.74 4.65
N ALA A 15 17.37 20.58 5.00
CA ALA A 15 16.56 19.78 4.08
C ALA A 15 15.29 20.55 3.67
N ARG A 16 14.60 21.18 4.63
CA ARG A 16 13.44 22.03 4.35
C ARG A 16 13.76 23.15 3.36
N ILE A 17 14.82 23.94 3.64
CA ILE A 17 15.23 25.05 2.77
C ILE A 17 15.61 24.57 1.36
N MET A 18 16.32 23.44 1.27
CA MET A 18 16.71 22.86 -0.02
C MET A 18 15.49 22.50 -0.85
N LEU A 19 14.54 21.77 -0.26
CA LEU A 19 13.34 21.33 -0.96
C LEU A 19 12.42 22.51 -1.31
N GLN A 20 12.29 23.51 -0.41
CA GLN A 20 11.54 24.74 -0.70
C GLN A 20 12.08 25.47 -1.93
N ARG A 21 13.40 25.63 -2.05
CA ARG A 21 14.04 26.28 -3.21
C ARG A 21 13.82 25.50 -4.51
N LEU A 22 13.77 24.17 -4.45
CA LEU A 22 13.48 23.34 -5.63
C LEU A 22 12.03 23.51 -6.07
N LEU A 23 11.08 23.50 -5.14
CA LEU A 23 9.66 23.68 -5.40
C LEU A 23 9.34 25.09 -5.90
N GLU A 24 9.99 26.12 -5.35
CA GLU A 24 9.87 27.52 -5.79
C GLU A 24 10.27 27.71 -7.27
N LYS A 25 11.37 27.06 -7.70
CA LYS A 25 11.77 27.06 -9.12
C LYS A 25 10.74 26.43 -10.06
N MET A 26 9.84 25.65 -9.52
CA MET A 26 8.75 24.99 -10.25
C MET A 26 7.40 25.71 -10.06
N ASN A 27 7.42 26.92 -9.48
CA ASN A 27 6.23 27.70 -9.15
C ASN A 27 5.25 26.96 -8.20
N VAL A 28 5.77 26.10 -7.32
CA VAL A 28 5.01 25.43 -6.26
C VAL A 28 5.23 26.18 -4.95
N VAL A 29 4.17 26.71 -4.38
CA VAL A 29 4.21 27.35 -3.05
C VAL A 29 4.34 26.26 -2.00
N SER A 30 5.27 26.40 -1.07
CA SER A 30 5.47 25.40 -0.03
C SER A 30 5.47 26.02 1.37
N LEU A 31 4.82 25.32 2.30
CA LEU A 31 4.96 25.53 3.73
C LEU A 31 5.84 24.42 4.30
N ALA A 32 6.68 24.75 5.27
CA ALA A 32 7.51 23.76 5.94
C ALA A 32 7.26 23.77 7.45
N VAL A 33 7.14 22.59 8.02
CA VAL A 33 6.97 22.32 9.45
C VAL A 33 8.07 21.38 9.94
N GLU A 34 8.31 21.34 11.24
CA GLU A 34 9.46 20.66 11.84
C GLU A 34 9.12 19.24 12.37
N SER A 35 7.84 18.95 12.55
CA SER A 35 7.40 17.68 13.13
C SER A 35 6.16 17.13 12.44
N ALA A 36 5.90 15.86 12.68
CA ALA A 36 4.69 15.17 12.23
C ALA A 36 3.43 15.73 12.90
N GLU A 37 3.53 16.11 14.15
CA GLU A 37 2.44 16.67 14.95
C GLU A 37 1.99 18.01 14.37
N GLU A 38 2.94 18.92 14.07
CA GLU A 38 2.64 20.19 13.40
C GLU A 38 2.00 19.98 12.02
N ALA A 39 2.45 18.96 11.29
CA ALA A 39 1.86 18.63 10.00
C ALA A 39 0.40 18.18 10.14
N ILE A 40 0.10 17.33 11.11
CA ILE A 40 -1.27 16.84 11.38
C ILE A 40 -2.17 18.00 11.81
N GLU A 41 -1.71 18.88 12.69
CA GLU A 41 -2.42 20.09 13.11
C GLU A 41 -2.71 21.00 11.90
N TYR A 42 -1.70 21.28 11.08
CA TYR A 42 -1.89 22.05 9.86
C TYR A 42 -2.96 21.44 8.93
N LEU A 43 -3.00 20.13 8.84
CA LEU A 43 -3.93 19.41 7.99
C LEU A 43 -5.37 19.36 8.54
N GLU A 44 -5.64 19.84 9.75
CA GLU A 44 -7.03 19.97 10.24
C GLU A 44 -7.83 20.97 9.38
N ASP A 45 -7.20 22.08 8.99
CA ASP A 45 -7.83 23.18 8.26
C ASP A 45 -7.34 23.34 6.82
N LYS A 46 -6.16 22.88 6.49
CA LYS A 46 -5.49 23.11 5.20
C LYS A 46 -5.38 21.83 4.39
N ARG A 47 -5.37 21.99 3.07
CA ARG A 47 -5.28 20.88 2.10
C ARG A 47 -4.22 21.20 1.05
N PRO A 48 -2.96 20.84 1.29
CA PRO A 48 -1.92 20.93 0.26
C PRO A 48 -2.19 19.91 -0.85
N ASP A 49 -1.65 20.17 -2.03
CA ASP A 49 -1.76 19.26 -3.17
C ASP A 49 -0.81 18.04 -3.03
N VAL A 50 0.26 18.18 -2.23
CA VAL A 50 1.24 17.12 -1.94
C VAL A 50 1.88 17.34 -0.58
N ILE A 51 2.25 16.26 0.10
CA ILE A 51 3.04 16.27 1.33
C ILE A 51 4.39 15.59 1.06
N PHE A 52 5.50 16.27 1.39
CA PHE A 52 6.82 15.66 1.46
C PHE A 52 7.14 15.41 2.93
N MET A 53 7.30 14.15 3.30
CA MET A 53 7.42 13.69 4.68
C MET A 53 8.80 13.06 4.91
N ASP A 54 9.59 13.57 5.83
CA ASP A 54 10.78 12.86 6.27
C ASP A 54 10.40 11.58 7.02
N HIS A 55 11.28 10.58 6.95
CA HIS A 55 11.08 9.34 7.68
C HIS A 55 11.47 9.46 9.15
N MET A 56 12.64 10.05 9.41
CA MET A 56 13.24 10.07 10.75
C MET A 56 13.09 11.45 11.39
N MET A 57 12.11 11.57 12.26
CA MET A 57 11.86 12.79 13.04
C MET A 57 11.72 12.43 14.52
N PRO A 58 12.08 13.35 15.43
CA PRO A 58 11.76 13.19 16.86
C PRO A 58 10.26 13.11 17.09
N GLY A 59 9.83 12.30 18.04
CA GLY A 59 8.41 12.08 18.31
C GLY A 59 7.81 11.04 17.36
N MET A 60 6.81 11.43 16.59
CA MET A 60 6.17 10.56 15.60
C MET A 60 7.02 10.45 14.34
N ASP A 61 7.34 9.22 13.92
CA ASP A 61 8.07 9.02 12.67
C ASP A 61 7.19 9.25 11.43
N GLY A 62 7.84 9.47 10.27
CA GLY A 62 7.14 9.83 9.05
C GLY A 62 6.26 8.72 8.47
N LEU A 63 6.54 7.44 8.75
CA LEU A 63 5.67 6.33 8.31
C LEU A 63 4.39 6.29 9.15
N GLU A 64 4.51 6.47 10.46
CA GLU A 64 3.36 6.55 11.36
C GLU A 64 2.50 7.78 11.04
N ALA A 65 3.14 8.94 10.82
CA ALA A 65 2.45 10.15 10.39
C ALA A 65 1.71 9.94 9.06
N THR A 66 2.36 9.33 8.08
CA THR A 66 1.75 8.99 6.78
C THR A 66 0.53 8.10 6.97
N LYS A 67 0.63 7.05 7.77
CA LYS A 67 -0.50 6.16 8.09
C LYS A 67 -1.65 6.92 8.74
N THR A 68 -1.35 7.81 9.69
CA THR A 68 -2.34 8.65 10.38
C THR A 68 -3.06 9.56 9.39
N ILE A 69 -2.33 10.25 8.50
CA ILE A 69 -2.88 11.10 7.44
C ILE A 69 -3.76 10.29 6.49
N LYS A 70 -3.36 9.07 6.13
CA LYS A 70 -4.12 8.20 5.20
C LYS A 70 -5.35 7.56 5.84
N ASN A 71 -5.37 7.40 7.14
CA ASN A 71 -6.55 6.90 7.87
C ASN A 71 -7.62 7.96 8.09
N ASN A 72 -7.28 9.24 8.01
CA ASN A 72 -8.24 10.34 8.16
C ASN A 72 -8.99 10.58 6.84
N PRO A 73 -10.34 10.47 6.80
CA PRO A 73 -11.15 10.68 5.61
C PRO A 73 -10.93 12.03 4.92
N LYS A 74 -10.57 13.07 5.68
CA LYS A 74 -10.35 14.43 5.16
C LYS A 74 -9.00 14.61 4.47
N THR A 75 -8.00 13.79 4.80
CA THR A 75 -6.61 13.96 4.33
C THR A 75 -6.09 12.78 3.53
N LYS A 76 -6.78 11.65 3.53
CA LYS A 76 -6.35 10.40 2.86
C LYS A 76 -6.09 10.55 1.36
N SER A 77 -6.78 11.49 0.70
CA SER A 77 -6.61 11.74 -0.73
C SER A 77 -5.35 12.54 -1.07
N ILE A 78 -4.73 13.20 -0.08
CA ILE A 78 -3.53 14.02 -0.31
C ILE A 78 -2.35 13.08 -0.57
N PRO A 79 -1.69 13.12 -1.73
CA PRO A 79 -0.52 12.30 -1.99
C PRO A 79 0.62 12.66 -1.02
N THR A 80 1.24 11.64 -0.42
CA THR A 80 2.36 11.78 0.51
C THR A 80 3.58 11.11 -0.08
N ILE A 81 4.67 11.86 -0.23
CA ILE A 81 5.96 11.40 -0.74
C ILE A 81 6.94 11.34 0.43
N MET A 82 7.55 10.19 0.63
CA MET A 82 8.61 10.07 1.65
C MET A 82 9.88 10.73 1.14
N TYR A 83 10.33 11.81 1.79
CA TYR A 83 11.57 12.52 1.48
C TYR A 83 12.64 12.13 2.47
N THR A 84 13.47 11.16 2.12
CA THR A 84 14.32 10.48 3.09
C THR A 84 15.67 10.04 2.53
N SER A 85 16.66 9.89 3.42
CA SER A 85 17.96 9.28 3.08
C SER A 85 17.94 7.75 3.04
N LYS A 86 16.80 7.12 3.40
CA LYS A 86 16.63 5.67 3.28
C LYS A 86 16.28 5.29 1.86
N GLU A 87 17.02 4.36 1.29
CA GLU A 87 16.86 3.88 -0.08
C GLU A 87 16.70 2.35 -0.11
N GLY A 88 16.23 1.86 -1.25
CA GLY A 88 16.11 0.43 -1.56
C GLY A 88 14.67 -0.05 -1.66
N ASP A 89 14.51 -1.19 -2.37
CA ASP A 89 13.20 -1.76 -2.70
C ASP A 89 12.39 -2.16 -1.46
N GLY A 90 13.06 -2.60 -0.41
CA GLY A 90 12.44 -2.92 0.87
C GLY A 90 11.80 -1.69 1.53
N TYR A 91 12.48 -0.54 1.47
CA TYR A 91 11.92 0.70 2.00
C TYR A 91 10.76 1.24 1.16
N ASN A 92 10.88 1.16 -0.17
CA ASN A 92 9.80 1.56 -1.08
C ASN A 92 8.52 0.75 -0.81
N THR A 93 8.64 -0.55 -0.60
CA THR A 93 7.53 -1.43 -0.27
C THR A 93 6.93 -1.07 1.09
N LEU A 94 7.76 -0.83 2.10
CA LEU A 94 7.33 -0.41 3.43
C LEU A 94 6.59 0.93 3.40
N ALA A 95 7.14 1.94 2.72
CA ALA A 95 6.50 3.25 2.57
C ALA A 95 5.12 3.14 1.92
N ARG A 96 5.01 2.36 0.84
CA ARG A 96 3.73 2.11 0.16
C ARG A 96 2.72 1.38 1.04
N SER A 97 3.14 0.44 1.89
CA SER A 97 2.24 -0.26 2.82
C SER A 97 1.65 0.67 3.89
N HIS A 98 2.33 1.78 4.19
CA HIS A 98 1.84 2.86 5.07
C HIS A 98 1.03 3.93 4.32
N GLY A 99 0.85 3.76 3.00
CA GLY A 99 0.04 4.64 2.17
C GLY A 99 0.82 5.76 1.47
N ALA A 100 2.16 5.75 1.50
CA ALA A 100 2.95 6.69 0.71
C ALA A 100 2.73 6.48 -0.79
N SER A 101 2.61 7.59 -1.53
CA SER A 101 2.45 7.59 -2.98
C SER A 101 3.78 7.37 -3.72
N GLY A 102 4.91 7.65 -3.07
CA GLY A 102 6.24 7.47 -3.62
C GLY A 102 7.33 7.81 -2.62
N VAL A 103 8.57 7.70 -3.07
CA VAL A 103 9.77 8.04 -2.30
C VAL A 103 10.63 8.98 -3.12
N LEU A 104 11.17 10.01 -2.48
CA LEU A 104 12.13 10.97 -3.03
C LEU A 104 13.40 10.91 -2.17
N PRO A 105 14.55 10.49 -2.71
CA PRO A 105 15.78 10.39 -1.93
C PRO A 105 16.37 11.77 -1.58
N LYS A 106 17.01 11.87 -0.41
CA LYS A 106 17.82 13.00 0.01
C LYS A 106 19.30 12.79 -0.37
N PRO A 107 19.99 13.80 -0.93
CA PRO A 107 19.49 15.10 -1.36
C PRO A 107 18.75 15.00 -2.71
N ALA A 108 17.60 15.62 -2.81
CA ALA A 108 16.86 15.66 -4.07
C ALA A 108 17.47 16.67 -5.03
N ASN A 109 17.39 16.39 -6.31
CA ASN A 109 17.65 17.33 -7.38
C ASN A 109 16.34 17.75 -8.06
N GLN A 110 16.41 18.80 -8.89
CA GLN A 110 15.24 19.34 -9.57
C GLN A 110 14.53 18.29 -10.46
N GLN A 111 15.29 17.44 -11.14
CA GLN A 111 14.74 16.41 -12.02
C GLN A 111 13.95 15.36 -11.23
N ALA A 112 14.47 14.92 -10.08
CA ALA A 112 13.79 13.95 -9.22
C ALA A 112 12.49 14.51 -8.64
N VAL A 113 12.48 15.77 -8.19
CA VAL A 113 11.28 16.46 -7.69
C VAL A 113 10.25 16.58 -8.82
N MET A 114 10.68 16.96 -10.02
CA MET A 114 9.83 17.09 -11.21
C MET A 114 9.18 15.75 -11.58
N ALA A 115 9.98 14.69 -11.66
CA ALA A 115 9.48 13.35 -11.97
C ALA A 115 8.42 12.86 -10.97
N VAL A 116 8.60 13.16 -9.66
CA VAL A 116 7.62 12.83 -8.63
C VAL A 116 6.33 13.63 -8.84
N ILE A 117 6.42 14.93 -9.07
CA ILE A 117 5.25 15.81 -9.29
C ILE A 117 4.48 15.38 -10.55
N ASP A 118 5.18 15.06 -11.65
CA ASP A 118 4.57 14.61 -12.89
C ASP A 118 3.84 13.26 -12.70
N SER A 119 4.46 12.32 -11.99
CA SER A 119 3.84 11.02 -11.69
C SER A 119 2.56 11.15 -10.85
N LEU A 120 2.52 12.12 -9.93
CA LEU A 120 1.32 12.40 -9.14
C LEU A 120 0.22 13.04 -10.00
N ALA A 121 0.59 13.89 -10.94
CA ALA A 121 -0.36 14.52 -11.87
C ALA A 121 -1.02 13.48 -12.78
N GLU A 122 -0.26 12.50 -13.26
CA GLU A 122 -0.76 11.37 -14.07
C GLU A 122 -1.69 10.45 -13.28
N THR A 123 -1.31 10.13 -12.03
CA THR A 123 -2.14 9.29 -11.15
C THR A 123 -3.48 9.96 -10.84
N ALA A 124 -3.45 11.26 -10.53
CA ALA A 124 -4.67 12.04 -10.32
C ALA A 124 -5.57 12.13 -11.57
N ALA A 125 -4.98 12.18 -12.77
CA ALA A 125 -5.73 12.16 -14.03
C ALA A 125 -6.39 10.79 -14.27
N ASN A 126 -5.70 9.70 -13.93
CA ASN A 126 -6.23 8.35 -14.03
C ASN A 126 -7.31 8.05 -12.99
N ASP A 127 -7.23 8.60 -11.77
CA ASP A 127 -8.26 8.46 -10.75
C ASP A 127 -9.53 9.27 -11.10
N VAL A 128 -9.40 10.42 -11.76
CA VAL A 128 -10.55 11.18 -12.31
C VAL A 128 -11.17 10.42 -13.50
N ALA A 129 -10.38 9.73 -14.31
CA ALA A 129 -10.89 8.86 -15.38
C ALA A 129 -11.57 7.60 -14.83
N ARG A 130 -11.13 7.10 -13.66
CA ARG A 130 -11.78 5.99 -12.93
C ARG A 130 -13.02 6.42 -12.15
N SER A 131 -13.12 7.67 -11.73
CA SER A 131 -14.31 8.22 -11.05
C SER A 131 -15.40 8.72 -11.99
N LYS A 132 -15.21 8.72 -13.32
CA LYS A 132 -16.37 8.61 -14.21
C LYS A 132 -16.93 7.20 -13.98
N PRO A 133 -18.25 7.03 -13.83
CA PRO A 133 -18.85 5.71 -13.73
C PRO A 133 -18.54 4.99 -15.05
N THR A 134 -17.37 4.37 -15.14
CA THR A 134 -17.15 3.28 -16.04
C THR A 134 -18.17 2.27 -15.57
N VAL A 135 -19.22 2.08 -16.36
CA VAL A 135 -20.09 0.93 -16.28
C VAL A 135 -19.19 -0.24 -15.93
N THR A 136 -19.19 -0.63 -14.65
CA THR A 136 -18.64 -1.90 -14.21
C THR A 136 -19.17 -2.89 -15.23
N PRO A 137 -18.36 -3.73 -15.89
CA PRO A 137 -18.93 -4.85 -16.61
C PRO A 137 -19.85 -5.48 -15.58
N GLN A 138 -21.16 -5.41 -15.84
CA GLN A 138 -22.15 -6.05 -15.00
C GLN A 138 -21.69 -7.50 -14.93
N VAL A 139 -21.07 -7.86 -13.80
CA VAL A 139 -20.85 -9.26 -13.49
C VAL A 139 -22.27 -9.81 -13.42
N THR A 140 -22.70 -10.39 -14.50
CA THR A 140 -24.03 -10.95 -14.61
C THR A 140 -24.16 -12.03 -13.54
N LEU A 141 -25.33 -12.15 -12.95
CA LEU A 141 -25.63 -13.17 -11.95
C LEU A 141 -25.10 -14.55 -12.38
N ALA A 142 -25.16 -14.83 -13.69
CA ALA A 142 -24.61 -16.00 -14.34
C ALA A 142 -23.09 -16.16 -14.20
N GLN A 143 -22.32 -15.07 -14.24
CA GLN A 143 -20.86 -15.10 -14.05
C GLN A 143 -20.48 -15.33 -12.58
N VAL A 144 -21.26 -14.78 -11.64
CA VAL A 144 -21.07 -15.05 -10.21
C VAL A 144 -21.41 -16.51 -9.90
N GLU A 145 -22.52 -17.04 -10.43
CA GLU A 145 -22.91 -18.44 -10.28
C GLU A 145 -21.85 -19.40 -10.86
N GLN A 146 -21.27 -19.06 -12.00
CA GLN A 146 -20.23 -19.86 -12.63
C GLN A 146 -18.93 -19.88 -11.80
N LEU A 147 -18.54 -18.74 -11.20
CA LEU A 147 -17.39 -18.64 -10.29
C LEU A 147 -17.60 -19.40 -8.98
N ILE A 148 -18.81 -19.32 -8.42
CA ILE A 148 -19.19 -20.05 -7.20
C ILE A 148 -19.19 -21.55 -7.48
N LYS A 149 -19.77 -22.00 -8.60
CA LYS A 149 -19.81 -23.39 -9.00
C LYS A 149 -18.41 -23.97 -9.22
N ALA A 150 -17.53 -23.28 -9.93
CA ALA A 150 -16.14 -23.70 -10.13
C ALA A 150 -15.35 -23.81 -8.81
N ARG A 151 -15.62 -22.95 -7.84
CA ARG A 151 -14.98 -23.01 -6.51
C ARG A 151 -15.52 -24.16 -5.66
N LEU A 152 -16.83 -24.42 -5.74
CA LEU A 152 -17.46 -25.56 -5.06
C LEU A 152 -16.95 -26.90 -5.63
N ASP A 153 -16.90 -27.04 -6.95
CA ASP A 153 -16.43 -28.25 -7.62
C ASP A 153 -14.97 -28.57 -7.25
N ASN A 154 -14.09 -27.59 -7.21
CA ASN A 154 -12.71 -27.77 -6.76
C ASN A 154 -12.61 -28.15 -5.27
N SER A 155 -13.44 -27.57 -4.42
CA SER A 155 -13.46 -27.90 -2.99
C SER A 155 -13.97 -29.32 -2.74
N ILE A 156 -14.99 -29.76 -3.47
CA ILE A 156 -15.53 -31.12 -3.41
C ILE A 156 -14.52 -32.13 -3.94
N LEU A 157 -13.80 -31.81 -5.01
CA LEU A 157 -12.77 -32.67 -5.58
C LEU A 157 -11.60 -32.89 -4.61
N SER A 158 -11.18 -31.83 -3.91
CA SER A 158 -10.12 -31.90 -2.88
C SER A 158 -10.57 -32.74 -1.68
N ALA A 159 -11.78 -32.53 -1.18
CA ALA A 159 -12.33 -33.31 -0.07
C ALA A 159 -12.50 -34.76 -0.42
N LYS A 160 -12.93 -35.10 -1.64
CA LYS A 160 -13.02 -36.50 -2.12
C LYS A 160 -11.66 -37.19 -2.17
N ALA A 161 -10.60 -36.46 -2.60
CA ALA A 161 -9.26 -37.01 -2.65
C ALA A 161 -8.70 -37.31 -1.24
N GLU A 162 -8.96 -36.44 -0.27
CA GLU A 162 -8.55 -36.65 1.12
C GLU A 162 -9.28 -37.81 1.78
N ILE A 163 -10.60 -37.99 1.53
CA ILE A 163 -11.38 -39.09 2.04
C ILE A 163 -10.93 -40.43 1.41
N SER A 164 -10.63 -40.43 0.11
CA SER A 164 -10.14 -41.65 -0.58
C SER A 164 -8.77 -42.07 -0.03
N ALA A 165 -7.85 -41.14 0.17
CA ALA A 165 -6.53 -41.42 0.77
C ALA A 165 -6.64 -41.93 2.22
N GLY A 166 -7.61 -41.38 2.99
CA GLY A 166 -7.91 -41.87 4.35
C GLY A 166 -8.48 -43.29 4.40
N LEU A 167 -9.36 -43.63 3.47
CA LEU A 167 -9.95 -45.00 3.38
C LEU A 167 -8.90 -46.02 2.97
N ASP A 168 -8.00 -45.72 2.06
CA ASP A 168 -6.92 -46.62 1.66
C ASP A 168 -5.95 -46.89 2.81
N GLY A 169 -5.63 -45.87 3.63
CA GLY A 169 -4.82 -46.01 4.84
C GLY A 169 -5.47 -46.93 5.89
N VAL A 170 -6.77 -46.80 6.14
CA VAL A 170 -7.50 -47.63 7.09
C VAL A 170 -7.61 -49.08 6.60
N SER A 171 -7.81 -49.27 5.30
CA SER A 171 -7.86 -50.63 4.70
C SER A 171 -6.52 -51.36 4.84
N HIS A 172 -5.40 -50.68 4.67
CA HIS A 172 -4.05 -51.23 4.85
C HIS A 172 -3.77 -51.62 6.31
N GLN A 173 -4.19 -50.79 7.27
CA GLN A 173 -4.03 -51.07 8.69
C GLN A 173 -4.90 -52.29 9.13
N LEU A 174 -6.11 -52.42 8.61
CA LEU A 174 -6.98 -53.57 8.91
C LEU A 174 -6.40 -54.89 8.38
N LEU A 175 -5.83 -54.87 7.19
CA LEU A 175 -5.17 -56.06 6.62
C LEU A 175 -3.92 -56.48 7.41
N GLN A 176 -3.09 -55.54 7.83
CA GLN A 176 -1.90 -55.81 8.67
C GLN A 176 -2.32 -56.41 10.03
N THR A 177 -3.37 -55.86 10.65
CA THR A 177 -3.86 -56.38 11.95
C THR A 177 -4.47 -57.77 11.84
N GLN A 178 -5.06 -58.16 10.69
CA GLN A 178 -5.54 -59.52 10.45
C GLN A 178 -4.36 -60.52 10.23
N GLU A 179 -3.35 -60.13 9.49
CA GLU A 179 -2.15 -60.97 9.29
C GLU A 179 -1.38 -61.23 10.62
N GLU A 180 -1.23 -60.21 11.45
CA GLU A 180 -0.59 -60.38 12.77
C GLU A 180 -1.39 -61.29 13.71
N ARG A 181 -2.74 -61.29 13.62
CA ARG A 181 -3.59 -62.20 14.42
C ARG A 181 -3.50 -63.67 13.97
N LEU A 182 -3.25 -63.91 12.68
CA LEU A 182 -3.09 -65.24 12.15
C LEU A 182 -1.76 -65.90 12.54
N VAL A 183 -0.69 -65.11 12.66
CA VAL A 183 0.67 -65.57 13.06
C VAL A 183 0.73 -65.93 14.54
N ILE A 184 -0.12 -65.40 15.41
CA ILE A 184 -0.13 -65.67 16.86
C ILE A 184 -0.99 -66.90 17.21
N ALA A 185 -1.75 -67.48 16.26
CA ALA A 185 -2.68 -68.59 16.49
C ALA A 185 -2.10 -69.98 16.09
N GLU A 186 -0.84 -70.02 15.63
CA GLU A 186 -0.08 -71.27 15.43
C GLU A 186 0.92 -71.46 16.58
#